data_1add551afc44228812008b0aa488a7c6
#
_entry.id   1add551afc44228812008b0aa488a7c6
#
_cell.length_a   1.000
_cell.length_b   1.000
_cell.length_c   1.000
_cell.angle_alpha   90.00
_cell.angle_beta   90.00
_cell.angle_gamma   90.00
#
_symmetry.space_group_name_H-M   'P 1'
#
loop_
_entity.id
_entity.type
_entity.pdbx_description
1 polymer ?
#
loop_
_entity_poly.entity_id
_entity_poly.type
_entity_poly.pdbx_seq_one_letter_code
_entity_poly.pdbx_strand_id
1 'polypeptide(L)'
;MQVVQRYPDNMFCWVDLATTDPAAAKEFYSGLFGWDYFDIPTGMGFHYSLCQIEGYNVAGLSNLPQEMADQGIPPVWSSYIKHDNVDAVAEKAVAAGGTVAMPAMDVLDSGRMIVLQDPTGAMVGLWQPRQHIGAQLVNMPNALVWNELQTKDVDTARSFYGEVFGWGHDSDPNGYHLFKLGERMQAGMLKMDDSWGDVPPSWAPYFMSADIEATAARATELGGVIHVPPTDTGTVGRFAVIADPQGGVFTSMQFDGPVDPPPGY
;
A
#
# COMPACT_ATOMS: atom_id res chain seq x y z
N MET A 1 20.49 1.56 -9.71
CA MET A 1 19.02 1.39 -9.53
C MET A 1 18.63 0.00 -10.02
N GLN A 2 17.87 -0.77 -9.23
CA GLN A 2 17.38 -2.11 -9.63
C GLN A 2 15.90 -1.97 -10.00
N VAL A 3 15.59 -2.26 -11.27
CA VAL A 3 14.22 -2.10 -11.80
C VAL A 3 13.52 -3.46 -11.78
N VAL A 4 12.37 -3.51 -11.11
CA VAL A 4 11.52 -4.73 -11.07
C VAL A 4 11.00 -5.01 -12.48
N GLN A 5 11.16 -6.26 -12.93
CA GLN A 5 10.67 -6.72 -14.23
C GLN A 5 9.40 -7.58 -14.11
N ARG A 6 9.19 -8.18 -12.95
CA ARG A 6 8.03 -9.03 -12.64
C ARG A 6 7.87 -9.22 -11.13
N TYR A 7 6.65 -9.52 -10.72
CA TYR A 7 6.33 -9.91 -9.34
C TYR A 7 5.94 -11.39 -9.30
N PRO A 8 6.41 -12.15 -8.31
CA PRO A 8 5.86 -13.47 -8.00
C PRO A 8 4.38 -13.38 -7.62
N ASP A 9 3.64 -14.47 -7.76
CA ASP A 9 2.28 -14.56 -7.20
C ASP A 9 2.30 -14.37 -5.69
N ASN A 10 1.21 -13.82 -5.17
CA ASN A 10 0.99 -13.59 -3.74
C ASN A 10 1.95 -12.58 -3.11
N MET A 11 2.55 -11.69 -3.90
CA MET A 11 3.41 -10.59 -3.44
C MET A 11 2.73 -9.25 -3.68
N PHE A 12 2.91 -8.30 -2.75
CA PHE A 12 2.51 -6.91 -2.99
C PHE A 12 3.28 -6.34 -4.18
N CYS A 13 2.54 -5.74 -5.11
CA CYS A 13 3.11 -5.22 -6.35
C CYS A 13 2.80 -3.75 -6.62
N TRP A 14 1.77 -3.21 -6.02
CA TRP A 14 1.30 -1.86 -6.30
C TRP A 14 0.63 -1.21 -5.10
N VAL A 15 0.65 0.11 -5.09
CA VAL A 15 -0.17 0.95 -4.21
C VAL A 15 -0.73 2.11 -5.01
N ASP A 16 -1.96 2.55 -4.69
CA ASP A 16 -2.51 3.77 -5.25
C ASP A 16 -3.32 4.58 -4.23
N LEU A 17 -3.36 5.89 -4.47
CA LEU A 17 -4.14 6.84 -3.71
C LEU A 17 -5.41 7.22 -4.46
N ALA A 18 -6.56 7.03 -3.82
CA ALA A 18 -7.79 7.68 -4.21
C ALA A 18 -7.97 8.95 -3.35
N THR A 19 -8.02 10.12 -3.98
CA THR A 19 -8.06 11.42 -3.27
C THR A 19 -9.16 12.33 -3.78
N THR A 20 -9.60 13.26 -2.95
CA THR A 20 -10.61 14.26 -3.30
C THR A 20 -10.07 15.40 -4.17
N ASP A 21 -8.75 15.63 -4.14
CA ASP A 21 -8.07 16.64 -4.97
C ASP A 21 -6.76 16.09 -5.54
N PRO A 22 -6.81 15.42 -6.72
CA PRO A 22 -5.61 14.90 -7.36
C PRO A 22 -4.55 15.94 -7.70
N ALA A 23 -4.94 17.17 -7.98
CA ALA A 23 -3.98 18.22 -8.34
C ALA A 23 -3.15 18.63 -7.11
N ALA A 24 -3.80 18.90 -5.99
CA ALA A 24 -3.13 19.24 -4.73
C ALA A 24 -2.32 18.06 -4.18
N ALA A 25 -2.81 16.81 -4.32
CA ALA A 25 -2.05 15.62 -3.95
C ALA A 25 -0.77 15.48 -4.79
N LYS A 26 -0.83 15.71 -6.11
CA LYS A 26 0.36 15.73 -6.96
C LYS A 26 1.40 16.76 -6.51
N GLU A 27 0.98 17.97 -6.16
CA GLU A 27 1.88 19.01 -5.64
C GLU A 27 2.56 18.56 -4.35
N PHE A 28 1.79 17.96 -3.44
CA PHE A 28 2.31 17.44 -2.18
C PHE A 28 3.36 16.33 -2.39
N TYR A 29 3.01 15.28 -3.14
CA TYR A 29 3.94 14.15 -3.33
C TYR A 29 5.12 14.48 -4.25
N SER A 30 4.97 15.41 -5.22
CA SER A 30 6.13 15.98 -5.93
C SER A 30 7.07 16.70 -4.98
N GLY A 31 6.53 17.54 -4.10
CA GLY A 31 7.31 18.30 -3.13
C GLY A 31 7.97 17.43 -2.06
N LEU A 32 7.34 16.29 -1.68
CA LEU A 32 7.81 15.41 -0.63
C LEU A 32 8.77 14.33 -1.14
N PHE A 33 8.41 13.64 -2.23
CA PHE A 33 9.11 12.48 -2.76
C PHE A 33 9.80 12.73 -4.11
N GLY A 34 9.58 13.90 -4.73
CA GLY A 34 10.10 14.21 -6.04
C GLY A 34 9.45 13.41 -7.17
N TRP A 35 8.19 12.99 -6.99
CA TRP A 35 7.49 12.24 -8.03
C TRP A 35 7.08 13.12 -9.21
N ASP A 36 7.28 12.57 -10.42
CA ASP A 36 6.66 13.02 -11.65
C ASP A 36 5.39 12.22 -11.95
N TYR A 37 4.59 12.67 -12.92
CA TYR A 37 3.29 12.04 -13.22
C TYR A 37 3.11 11.80 -14.71
N PHE A 38 2.58 10.62 -15.04
CA PHE A 38 2.08 10.29 -16.37
C PHE A 38 0.58 10.02 -16.30
N ASP A 39 -0.22 10.91 -16.90
CA ASP A 39 -1.68 10.89 -16.82
C ASP A 39 -2.29 10.01 -17.91
N ILE A 40 -3.08 9.01 -17.53
CA ILE A 40 -3.80 8.10 -18.40
C ILE A 40 -5.29 8.47 -18.39
N PRO A 41 -5.89 8.84 -19.52
CA PRO A 41 -7.33 9.07 -19.62
C PRO A 41 -8.11 7.77 -19.33
N THR A 42 -9.02 7.79 -18.37
CA THR A 42 -9.84 6.61 -18.03
C THR A 42 -11.06 6.43 -18.96
N GLY A 43 -11.41 7.44 -19.74
CA GLY A 43 -12.66 7.49 -20.50
C GLY A 43 -13.88 7.84 -19.64
N MET A 44 -13.72 7.99 -18.33
CA MET A 44 -14.79 8.30 -17.35
C MET A 44 -14.78 9.77 -16.89
N GLY A 45 -14.05 10.64 -17.60
CA GLY A 45 -13.98 12.07 -17.29
C GLY A 45 -12.90 12.46 -16.26
N PHE A 46 -12.10 11.51 -15.83
CA PHE A 46 -10.93 11.76 -14.97
C PHE A 46 -9.70 10.98 -15.47
N HIS A 47 -8.55 11.30 -14.91
CA HIS A 47 -7.27 10.63 -15.23
C HIS A 47 -6.84 9.73 -14.08
N TYR A 48 -6.26 8.58 -14.43
CA TYR A 48 -5.42 7.82 -13.51
C TYR A 48 -3.96 8.24 -13.75
N SER A 49 -3.27 8.65 -12.70
CA SER A 49 -1.90 9.16 -12.81
C SER A 49 -0.92 8.09 -12.30
N LEU A 50 0.03 7.71 -13.14
CA LEU A 50 1.18 6.93 -12.70
C LEU A 50 2.19 7.90 -12.07
N CYS A 51 2.47 7.72 -10.78
CA CYS A 51 3.54 8.40 -10.08
C CYS A 51 4.86 7.76 -10.45
N GLN A 52 5.88 8.58 -10.80
CA GLN A 52 7.12 8.10 -11.38
C GLN A 52 8.35 8.72 -10.71
N ILE A 53 9.43 7.94 -10.63
CA ILE A 53 10.79 8.40 -10.35
C ILE A 53 11.63 8.06 -11.57
N GLU A 54 12.26 9.06 -12.21
CA GLU A 54 13.08 8.88 -13.43
C GLU A 54 12.35 8.10 -14.54
N GLY A 55 11.03 8.27 -14.67
CA GLY A 55 10.19 7.60 -15.67
C GLY A 55 9.76 6.18 -15.30
N TYR A 56 10.13 5.66 -14.14
CA TYR A 56 9.70 4.36 -13.64
C TYR A 56 8.52 4.49 -12.66
N ASN A 57 7.51 3.67 -12.81
CA ASN A 57 6.31 3.71 -11.99
C ASN A 57 6.60 3.28 -10.54
N VAL A 58 6.10 4.04 -9.56
CA VAL A 58 6.26 3.77 -8.11
C VAL A 58 4.93 3.65 -7.37
N ALA A 59 3.90 4.36 -7.82
CA ALA A 59 2.55 4.37 -7.23
C ALA A 59 1.52 4.87 -8.24
N GLY A 60 0.23 4.76 -7.90
CA GLY A 60 -0.88 5.36 -8.63
C GLY A 60 -1.54 6.50 -7.85
N LEU A 61 -2.27 7.36 -8.57
CA LEU A 61 -3.10 8.41 -7.99
C LEU A 61 -4.34 8.62 -8.86
N SER A 62 -5.50 8.68 -8.23
CA SER A 62 -6.77 8.90 -8.94
C SER A 62 -7.74 9.72 -8.09
N ASN A 63 -8.84 10.14 -8.72
CA ASN A 63 -9.96 10.71 -7.98
C ASN A 63 -10.62 9.66 -7.09
N LEU A 64 -10.92 10.05 -5.86
CA LEU A 64 -11.90 9.32 -5.04
C LEU A 64 -13.27 9.48 -5.72
N PRO A 65 -14.02 8.38 -5.99
CA PRO A 65 -15.35 8.47 -6.54
C PRO A 65 -16.26 9.39 -5.72
N GLN A 66 -17.02 10.27 -6.39
CA GLN A 66 -17.86 11.26 -5.71
C GLN A 66 -18.85 10.62 -4.74
N GLU A 67 -19.41 9.46 -5.10
CA GLU A 67 -20.32 8.71 -4.24
C GLU A 67 -19.66 8.27 -2.91
N MET A 68 -18.38 7.96 -2.94
CA MET A 68 -17.60 7.61 -1.73
C MET A 68 -17.28 8.85 -0.91
N ALA A 69 -16.92 9.95 -1.57
CA ALA A 69 -16.69 11.23 -0.90
C ALA A 69 -17.98 11.77 -0.23
N ASP A 70 -19.12 11.64 -0.88
CA ASP A 70 -20.44 12.04 -0.34
C ASP A 70 -20.87 11.20 0.88
N GLN A 71 -20.36 9.94 0.97
CA GLN A 71 -20.52 9.08 2.15
C GLN A 71 -19.51 9.39 3.27
N GLY A 72 -18.65 10.37 3.08
CA GLY A 72 -17.62 10.75 4.05
C GLY A 72 -16.42 9.82 4.11
N ILE A 73 -16.20 8.99 3.08
CA ILE A 73 -15.00 8.15 2.99
C ILE A 73 -13.82 9.07 2.71
N PRO A 74 -12.78 9.04 3.55
CA PRO A 74 -11.59 9.89 3.37
C PRO A 74 -10.75 9.39 2.19
N PRO A 75 -9.79 10.20 1.71
CA PRO A 75 -8.72 9.73 0.84
C PRO A 75 -8.06 8.47 1.40
N VAL A 76 -7.80 7.50 0.54
CA VAL A 76 -7.30 6.19 0.96
C VAL A 76 -6.20 5.69 0.04
N TRP A 77 -5.12 5.19 0.64
CA TRP A 77 -4.12 4.37 -0.02
C TRP A 77 -4.59 2.91 -0.05
N SER A 78 -4.57 2.30 -1.22
CA SER A 78 -4.87 0.88 -1.44
C SER A 78 -3.61 0.12 -1.79
N SER A 79 -3.47 -1.08 -1.23
CA SER A 79 -2.35 -1.99 -1.54
C SER A 79 -2.84 -3.18 -2.35
N TYR A 80 -2.07 -3.59 -3.35
CA TYR A 80 -2.44 -4.64 -4.29
C TYR A 80 -1.46 -5.81 -4.28
N ILE A 81 -2.00 -7.03 -4.20
CA ILE A 81 -1.27 -8.29 -4.28
C ILE A 81 -1.37 -8.82 -5.71
N LYS A 82 -0.22 -9.15 -6.30
CA LYS A 82 -0.15 -9.75 -7.64
C LYS A 82 -0.62 -11.20 -7.63
N HIS A 83 -1.42 -11.59 -8.62
CA HIS A 83 -1.71 -12.99 -8.91
C HIS A 83 -2.06 -13.20 -10.39
N ASP A 84 -1.67 -14.35 -10.96
CA ASP A 84 -1.93 -14.67 -12.38
C ASP A 84 -3.41 -15.02 -12.66
N ASN A 85 -4.21 -15.31 -11.62
CA ASN A 85 -5.65 -15.58 -11.74
C ASN A 85 -6.38 -15.01 -10.52
N VAL A 86 -6.79 -13.74 -10.59
CA VAL A 86 -7.46 -13.05 -9.47
C VAL A 86 -8.86 -13.58 -9.20
N ASP A 87 -9.57 -14.13 -10.21
CA ASP A 87 -10.89 -14.70 -10.03
C ASP A 87 -10.83 -15.94 -9.12
N ALA A 88 -9.87 -16.85 -9.36
CA ALA A 88 -9.68 -18.04 -8.54
C ALA A 88 -9.26 -17.69 -7.10
N VAL A 89 -8.46 -16.63 -6.92
CA VAL A 89 -8.09 -16.14 -5.57
C VAL A 89 -9.30 -15.57 -4.85
N ALA A 90 -10.18 -14.86 -5.56
CA ALA A 90 -11.41 -14.31 -4.97
C ALA A 90 -12.34 -15.42 -4.48
N GLU A 91 -12.53 -16.51 -5.25
CA GLU A 91 -13.30 -17.69 -4.82
C GLU A 91 -12.70 -18.30 -3.54
N LYS A 92 -11.38 -18.44 -3.49
CA LYS A 92 -10.66 -18.95 -2.33
C LYS A 92 -10.80 -18.04 -1.10
N ALA A 93 -10.72 -16.72 -1.31
CA ALA A 93 -10.89 -15.73 -0.25
C ALA A 93 -12.31 -15.77 0.34
N VAL A 94 -13.34 -15.92 -0.48
CA VAL A 94 -14.73 -16.10 -0.01
C VAL A 94 -14.89 -17.39 0.80
N ALA A 95 -14.27 -18.49 0.35
CA ALA A 95 -14.28 -19.75 1.09
C ALA A 95 -13.59 -19.64 2.45
N ALA A 96 -12.56 -18.78 2.57
CA ALA A 96 -11.82 -18.49 3.81
C ALA A 96 -12.47 -17.41 4.70
N GLY A 97 -13.70 -16.97 4.38
CA GLY A 97 -14.48 -16.03 5.20
C GLY A 97 -14.33 -14.56 4.83
N GLY A 98 -13.59 -14.23 3.77
CA GLY A 98 -13.53 -12.89 3.19
C GLY A 98 -14.75 -12.58 2.32
N THR A 99 -14.83 -11.36 1.81
CA THR A 99 -15.87 -10.94 0.87
C THR A 99 -15.27 -10.23 -0.34
N VAL A 100 -16.00 -10.23 -1.47
CA VAL A 100 -15.64 -9.44 -2.65
C VAL A 100 -16.28 -8.06 -2.49
N ALA A 101 -15.47 -7.05 -2.17
CA ALA A 101 -15.92 -5.68 -2.00
C ALA A 101 -16.14 -4.97 -3.35
N MET A 102 -15.27 -5.26 -4.33
CA MET A 102 -15.45 -4.83 -5.71
C MET A 102 -15.22 -6.03 -6.64
N PRO A 103 -16.19 -6.36 -7.50
CA PRO A 103 -16.06 -7.50 -8.40
C PRO A 103 -14.94 -7.30 -9.43
N ALA A 104 -14.52 -8.43 -10.02
CA ALA A 104 -13.47 -8.44 -11.02
C ALA A 104 -13.78 -7.51 -12.20
N MET A 105 -12.82 -6.67 -12.55
CA MET A 105 -12.93 -5.79 -13.70
C MET A 105 -11.60 -5.70 -14.46
N ASP A 106 -11.69 -5.61 -15.77
CA ASP A 106 -10.54 -5.31 -16.62
C ASP A 106 -10.23 -3.81 -16.61
N VAL A 107 -8.99 -3.48 -16.37
CA VAL A 107 -8.48 -2.09 -16.41
C VAL A 107 -7.78 -1.88 -17.74
N LEU A 108 -8.55 -1.59 -18.76
CA LEU A 108 -8.07 -1.45 -20.14
C LEU A 108 -7.14 -2.62 -20.51
N ASP A 109 -5.99 -2.30 -21.13
CA ASP A 109 -4.93 -3.27 -21.43
C ASP A 109 -3.91 -3.45 -20.29
N SER A 110 -4.08 -2.71 -19.18
CA SER A 110 -3.13 -2.70 -18.06
C SER A 110 -3.17 -3.99 -17.26
N GLY A 111 -4.36 -4.52 -16.99
CA GLY A 111 -4.54 -5.71 -16.18
C GLY A 111 -5.99 -5.97 -15.79
N ARG A 112 -6.18 -6.85 -14.80
CA ARG A 112 -7.47 -7.17 -14.20
C ARG A 112 -7.37 -7.06 -12.68
N MET A 113 -8.37 -6.47 -12.04
CA MET A 113 -8.37 -6.23 -10.60
C MET A 113 -9.64 -6.75 -9.93
N ILE A 114 -9.52 -7.02 -8.65
CA ILE A 114 -10.60 -7.30 -7.69
C ILE A 114 -10.24 -6.60 -6.39
N VAL A 115 -11.21 -6.10 -5.63
CA VAL A 115 -10.98 -5.71 -4.25
C VAL A 115 -11.68 -6.68 -3.32
N LEU A 116 -10.91 -7.23 -2.39
CA LEU A 116 -11.39 -8.11 -1.33
C LEU A 116 -11.47 -7.35 0.00
N GLN A 117 -12.37 -7.79 0.86
CA GLN A 117 -12.34 -7.46 2.27
C GLN A 117 -12.03 -8.76 3.04
N ASP A 118 -11.00 -8.72 3.88
CA ASP A 118 -10.66 -9.83 4.74
C ASP A 118 -11.69 -9.97 5.91
N PRO A 119 -11.70 -11.09 6.63
CA PRO A 119 -12.66 -11.29 7.73
C PRO A 119 -12.52 -10.31 8.89
N THR A 120 -11.40 -9.57 8.98
CA THR A 120 -11.18 -8.54 10.01
C THR A 120 -11.68 -7.17 9.59
N GLY A 121 -12.04 -6.99 8.31
CA GLY A 121 -12.56 -5.78 7.72
C GLY A 121 -11.58 -4.99 6.85
N ALA A 122 -10.32 -5.41 6.74
CA ALA A 122 -9.33 -4.72 5.92
C ALA A 122 -9.53 -4.99 4.43
N MET A 123 -9.46 -3.94 3.62
CA MET A 123 -9.53 -4.02 2.17
C MET A 123 -8.16 -4.29 1.56
N VAL A 124 -8.10 -5.16 0.54
CA VAL A 124 -6.90 -5.42 -0.24
C VAL A 124 -7.25 -5.63 -1.71
N GLY A 125 -6.51 -4.98 -2.58
CA GLY A 125 -6.61 -5.18 -4.03
C GLY A 125 -5.88 -6.45 -4.46
N LEU A 126 -6.41 -7.12 -5.48
CA LEU A 126 -5.68 -8.12 -6.26
C LEU A 126 -5.42 -7.56 -7.65
N TRP A 127 -4.23 -7.81 -8.16
CA TRP A 127 -3.82 -7.36 -9.48
C TRP A 127 -3.31 -8.52 -10.33
N GLN A 128 -3.96 -8.75 -11.45
CA GLN A 128 -3.50 -9.65 -12.50
C GLN A 128 -2.89 -8.82 -13.63
N PRO A 129 -1.57 -8.76 -13.74
CA PRO A 129 -0.91 -7.87 -14.67
C PRO A 129 -1.08 -8.32 -16.12
N ARG A 130 -1.17 -7.34 -17.02
CA ARG A 130 -0.99 -7.47 -18.45
C ARG A 130 0.17 -6.56 -18.88
N GLN A 131 -0.09 -5.31 -19.29
CA GLN A 131 0.96 -4.35 -19.62
C GLN A 131 1.53 -3.62 -18.38
N HIS A 132 0.75 -3.48 -17.30
CA HIS A 132 1.18 -2.85 -16.07
C HIS A 132 1.51 -3.91 -15.01
N ILE A 133 2.80 -4.06 -14.70
CA ILE A 133 3.29 -5.09 -13.76
C ILE A 133 3.14 -4.69 -12.28
N GLY A 134 2.84 -3.42 -12.00
CA GLY A 134 2.96 -2.81 -10.67
C GLY A 134 4.13 -1.83 -10.60
N ALA A 135 4.65 -1.59 -9.40
CA ALA A 135 5.76 -0.69 -9.17
C ALA A 135 7.06 -1.23 -9.79
N GLN A 136 7.74 -0.38 -10.53
CA GLN A 136 9.02 -0.71 -11.15
C GLN A 136 10.21 -0.37 -10.24
N LEU A 137 10.01 0.56 -9.31
CA LEU A 137 10.99 0.86 -8.27
C LEU A 137 10.34 0.67 -6.90
N VAL A 138 10.99 -0.13 -6.07
CA VAL A 138 10.64 -0.39 -4.66
C VAL A 138 11.92 -0.53 -3.84
N ASN A 139 11.81 -0.50 -2.52
CA ASN A 139 12.91 -0.74 -1.59
C ASN A 139 14.06 0.26 -1.76
N MET A 140 13.73 1.50 -2.08
CA MET A 140 14.67 2.62 -2.20
C MET A 140 14.00 3.91 -1.71
N PRO A 141 14.75 4.96 -1.38
CA PRO A 141 14.17 6.23 -0.95
C PRO A 141 13.09 6.75 -1.90
N ASN A 142 12.00 7.25 -1.32
CA ASN A 142 10.83 7.80 -1.99
C ASN A 142 9.98 6.78 -2.77
N ALA A 143 10.20 5.49 -2.58
CA ALA A 143 9.41 4.42 -3.16
C ALA A 143 8.83 3.49 -2.07
N LEU A 144 7.87 2.64 -2.47
CA LEU A 144 7.25 1.65 -1.59
C LEU A 144 8.32 0.69 -1.05
N VAL A 145 8.30 0.44 0.26
CA VAL A 145 9.23 -0.48 0.92
C VAL A 145 8.52 -1.55 1.74
N TRP A 146 7.30 -1.29 2.22
CA TRP A 146 6.59 -2.20 3.10
C TRP A 146 5.07 -2.00 3.01
N ASN A 147 4.31 -3.04 3.38
CA ASN A 147 2.88 -2.95 3.64
C ASN A 147 2.61 -3.53 5.02
N GLU A 148 1.77 -2.89 5.81
CA GLU A 148 1.41 -3.32 7.14
C GLU A 148 -0.10 -3.45 7.29
N LEU A 149 -0.56 -4.62 7.71
CA LEU A 149 -1.94 -4.81 8.12
C LEU A 149 -2.14 -4.28 9.55
N GLN A 150 -3.05 -3.37 9.71
CA GLN A 150 -3.53 -2.89 11.01
C GLN A 150 -4.85 -3.57 11.30
N THR A 151 -4.92 -4.42 12.33
CA THR A 151 -6.10 -5.23 12.63
C THR A 151 -6.31 -5.45 14.13
N LYS A 152 -7.57 -5.59 14.55
CA LYS A 152 -7.94 -5.95 15.93
C LYS A 152 -7.82 -7.45 16.19
N ASP A 153 -7.87 -8.28 15.14
CA ASP A 153 -7.84 -9.75 15.25
C ASP A 153 -6.72 -10.36 14.39
N VAL A 154 -5.55 -10.43 15.01
CA VAL A 154 -4.31 -10.97 14.41
C VAL A 154 -4.46 -12.45 14.00
N ASP A 155 -5.16 -13.26 14.81
CA ASP A 155 -5.27 -14.70 14.56
C ASP A 155 -6.17 -14.98 13.36
N THR A 156 -7.30 -14.30 13.25
CA THR A 156 -8.19 -14.39 12.09
C THR A 156 -7.47 -13.91 10.81
N ALA A 157 -6.77 -12.76 10.87
CA ALA A 157 -6.01 -12.26 9.74
C ALA A 157 -4.92 -13.26 9.31
N ARG A 158 -4.12 -13.76 10.25
CA ARG A 158 -3.08 -14.77 9.98
C ARG A 158 -3.64 -16.00 9.27
N SER A 159 -4.76 -16.52 9.75
CA SER A 159 -5.41 -17.69 9.15
C SER A 159 -5.87 -17.40 7.73
N PHE A 160 -6.52 -16.26 7.50
CA PHE A 160 -7.01 -15.86 6.19
C PHE A 160 -5.89 -15.68 5.17
N TYR A 161 -4.87 -14.87 5.46
CA TYR A 161 -3.77 -14.62 4.53
C TYR A 161 -2.91 -15.88 4.30
N GLY A 162 -2.76 -16.72 5.32
CA GLY A 162 -2.13 -18.03 5.21
C GLY A 162 -2.89 -18.97 4.28
N GLU A 163 -4.21 -19.08 4.44
CA GLU A 163 -5.05 -19.95 3.61
C GLU A 163 -5.14 -19.43 2.17
N VAL A 164 -5.41 -18.13 1.98
CA VAL A 164 -5.66 -17.55 0.66
C VAL A 164 -4.39 -17.44 -0.18
N PHE A 165 -3.31 -16.93 0.41
CA PHE A 165 -2.08 -16.58 -0.31
C PHE A 165 -0.90 -17.51 0.00
N GLY A 166 -1.07 -18.46 0.92
CA GLY A 166 0.04 -19.33 1.34
C GLY A 166 1.12 -18.59 2.14
N TRP A 167 0.79 -17.47 2.76
CA TRP A 167 1.75 -16.74 3.57
C TRP A 167 2.05 -17.47 4.88
N GLY A 168 3.35 -17.65 5.15
CA GLY A 168 3.83 -18.04 6.46
C GLY A 168 3.75 -16.88 7.45
N HIS A 169 3.87 -17.19 8.72
CA HIS A 169 3.84 -16.21 9.81
C HIS A 169 5.09 -16.35 10.68
N ASP A 170 5.59 -15.22 11.14
CA ASP A 170 6.69 -15.10 12.10
C ASP A 170 6.41 -13.93 13.05
N SER A 171 7.27 -13.69 14.02
CA SER A 171 7.25 -12.50 14.86
C SER A 171 8.66 -12.06 15.21
N ASP A 172 8.85 -10.75 15.31
CA ASP A 172 10.09 -10.19 15.78
C ASP A 172 10.27 -10.38 17.30
N PRO A 173 11.44 -10.09 17.87
CA PRO A 173 11.68 -10.20 19.32
C PRO A 173 10.77 -9.34 20.20
N ASN A 174 10.18 -8.27 19.63
CA ASN A 174 9.25 -7.37 20.33
C ASN A 174 7.79 -7.79 20.20
N GLY A 175 7.51 -8.91 19.48
CA GLY A 175 6.18 -9.43 19.24
C GLY A 175 5.44 -8.78 18.06
N TYR A 176 6.12 -8.02 17.21
CA TYR A 176 5.57 -7.53 15.96
C TYR A 176 5.38 -8.72 15.00
N HIS A 177 4.20 -8.82 14.40
CA HIS A 177 3.86 -9.94 13.53
C HIS A 177 4.34 -9.72 12.11
N LEU A 178 4.81 -10.79 11.48
CA LEU A 178 5.40 -10.77 10.15
C LEU A 178 4.73 -11.82 9.27
N PHE A 179 4.37 -11.44 8.05
CA PHE A 179 3.99 -12.37 6.99
C PHE A 179 5.20 -12.69 6.11
N LYS A 180 5.30 -13.95 5.68
CA LYS A 180 6.40 -14.46 4.85
C LYS A 180 5.85 -15.10 3.59
N LEU A 181 6.54 -14.91 2.46
CA LEU A 181 6.34 -15.66 1.23
C LEU A 181 7.63 -16.45 0.95
N GLY A 182 7.61 -17.75 1.26
CA GLY A 182 8.83 -18.54 1.37
C GLY A 182 9.72 -17.99 2.48
N GLU A 183 10.97 -17.69 2.16
CA GLU A 183 11.94 -17.12 3.11
C GLU A 183 11.90 -15.57 3.18
N ARG A 184 11.18 -14.91 2.26
CA ARG A 184 11.12 -13.46 2.18
C ARG A 184 10.06 -12.91 3.12
N MET A 185 10.40 -11.86 3.88
CA MET A 185 9.42 -11.05 4.59
C MET A 185 8.55 -10.31 3.57
N GLN A 186 7.24 -10.47 3.69
CA GLN A 186 6.27 -9.99 2.73
C GLN A 186 5.54 -8.74 3.21
N ALA A 187 5.15 -8.74 4.48
CA ALA A 187 4.40 -7.66 5.08
C ALA A 187 4.46 -7.74 6.61
N GLY A 188 4.09 -6.65 7.26
CA GLY A 188 3.88 -6.59 8.70
C GLY A 188 2.42 -6.74 9.09
N MET A 189 2.17 -6.97 10.39
CA MET A 189 0.84 -6.93 10.96
C MET A 189 0.91 -6.36 12.37
N LEU A 190 0.21 -5.25 12.58
CA LEU A 190 0.11 -4.56 13.85
C LEU A 190 -1.24 -4.83 14.50
N LYS A 191 -1.21 -5.27 15.76
CA LYS A 191 -2.43 -5.41 16.54
C LYS A 191 -2.90 -4.04 17.00
N MET A 192 -4.09 -3.64 16.58
CA MET A 192 -4.78 -2.45 17.06
C MET A 192 -5.35 -2.71 18.45
N ASP A 193 -5.04 -1.84 19.38
CA ASP A 193 -5.63 -1.85 20.73
C ASP A 193 -6.78 -0.84 20.85
N ASP A 194 -7.37 -0.72 22.05
CA ASP A 194 -8.52 0.15 22.29
C ASP A 194 -8.21 1.65 22.11
N SER A 195 -6.93 2.05 22.12
CA SER A 195 -6.54 3.46 21.91
C SER A 195 -6.77 3.94 20.47
N TRP A 196 -6.90 3.00 19.52
CA TRP A 196 -7.22 3.31 18.12
C TRP A 196 -8.69 3.72 17.92
N GLY A 197 -9.57 3.47 18.89
CA GLY A 197 -10.98 3.82 18.83
C GLY A 197 -11.68 3.16 17.63
N ASP A 198 -12.36 3.99 16.82
CA ASP A 198 -13.18 3.53 15.69
C ASP A 198 -12.40 3.43 14.36
N VAL A 199 -11.07 3.54 14.38
CA VAL A 199 -10.25 3.34 13.16
C VAL A 199 -10.50 1.92 12.62
N PRO A 200 -10.90 1.76 11.36
CA PRO A 200 -11.12 0.46 10.77
C PRO A 200 -9.81 -0.27 10.48
N PRO A 201 -9.80 -1.61 10.46
CA PRO A 201 -8.68 -2.39 9.95
C PRO A 201 -8.33 -1.98 8.51
N SER A 202 -7.03 -1.89 8.20
CA SER A 202 -6.56 -1.44 6.89
C SER A 202 -5.15 -1.92 6.59
N TRP A 203 -4.79 -1.94 5.30
CA TRP A 203 -3.42 -2.05 4.85
C TRP A 203 -2.81 -0.65 4.69
N ALA A 204 -1.73 -0.39 5.38
CA ALA A 204 -0.98 0.86 5.31
C ALA A 204 0.30 0.68 4.47
N PRO A 205 0.51 1.47 3.41
CA PRO A 205 1.77 1.46 2.67
C PRO A 205 2.84 2.26 3.40
N TYR A 206 4.08 1.79 3.30
CA TYR A 206 5.26 2.45 3.82
C TYR A 206 6.16 2.89 2.69
N PHE A 207 6.50 4.17 2.64
CA PHE A 207 7.47 4.72 1.70
C PHE A 207 8.81 4.93 2.40
N MET A 208 9.90 4.51 1.75
CA MET A 208 11.23 4.62 2.33
C MET A 208 11.69 6.08 2.39
N SER A 209 12.21 6.47 3.52
CA SER A 209 12.88 7.77 3.73
C SER A 209 14.39 7.56 3.90
N ALA A 210 15.18 8.47 3.35
CA ALA A 210 16.60 8.55 3.63
C ALA A 210 16.91 9.29 4.95
N ASP A 211 16.00 10.21 5.34
CA ASP A 211 16.06 11.00 6.57
C ASP A 211 14.63 11.29 7.04
N ILE A 212 14.19 10.59 8.07
CA ILE A 212 12.80 10.65 8.55
C ILE A 212 12.45 11.99 9.18
N GLU A 213 13.40 12.66 9.82
CA GLU A 213 13.18 14.00 10.40
C GLU A 213 12.97 15.03 9.28
N ALA A 214 13.82 14.99 8.25
CA ALA A 214 13.68 15.86 7.09
C ALA A 214 12.36 15.58 6.34
N THR A 215 11.97 14.31 6.19
CA THR A 215 10.70 13.92 5.55
C THR A 215 9.50 14.44 6.34
N ALA A 216 9.47 14.28 7.66
CA ALA A 216 8.39 14.77 8.50
C ALA A 216 8.29 16.31 8.50
N ALA A 217 9.43 17.00 8.59
CA ALA A 217 9.48 18.46 8.48
C ALA A 217 8.96 18.93 7.11
N ARG A 218 9.41 18.29 6.03
CA ARG A 218 9.00 18.63 4.67
C ARG A 218 7.51 18.38 4.44
N ALA A 219 6.96 17.28 4.95
CA ALA A 219 5.53 17.00 4.88
C ALA A 219 4.71 18.11 5.55
N THR A 220 5.16 18.58 6.73
CA THR A 220 4.50 19.69 7.45
C THR A 220 4.56 21.00 6.65
N GLU A 221 5.71 21.34 6.05
CA GLU A 221 5.86 22.52 5.19
C GLU A 221 4.90 22.50 3.99
N LEU A 222 4.61 21.31 3.48
CA LEU A 222 3.70 21.08 2.35
C LEU A 222 2.22 20.99 2.77
N GLY A 223 1.90 21.23 4.05
CA GLY A 223 0.54 21.21 4.58
C GLY A 223 0.03 19.84 5.04
N GLY A 224 0.89 18.83 5.08
CA GLY A 224 0.56 17.53 5.66
C GLY A 224 0.50 17.55 7.19
N VAL A 225 -0.11 16.53 7.75
CA VAL A 225 -0.30 16.36 9.20
C VAL A 225 0.53 15.18 9.70
N ILE A 226 1.29 15.37 10.76
CA ILE A 226 2.06 14.31 11.42
C ILE A 226 1.19 13.69 12.51
N HIS A 227 0.69 12.48 12.28
CA HIS A 227 -0.08 11.71 13.27
C HIS A 227 0.83 11.04 14.30
N VAL A 228 1.96 10.47 13.84
CA VAL A 228 3.00 9.91 14.70
C VAL A 228 4.32 10.55 14.30
N PRO A 229 4.99 11.31 15.19
CA PRO A 229 6.29 11.91 14.88
C PRO A 229 7.36 10.83 14.68
N PRO A 230 8.54 11.17 14.11
CA PRO A 230 9.64 10.25 13.97
C PRO A 230 9.92 9.47 15.25
N THR A 231 9.63 8.16 15.22
CA THR A 231 9.64 7.26 16.37
C THR A 231 10.51 6.05 16.06
N ASP A 232 11.34 5.64 17.03
CA ASP A 232 12.20 4.47 16.92
C ASP A 232 11.37 3.18 17.09
N THR A 233 11.56 2.20 16.21
CA THR A 233 10.94 0.89 16.32
C THR A 233 11.63 -0.01 17.34
N GLY A 234 12.84 0.34 17.76
CA GLY A 234 13.70 -0.47 18.63
C GLY A 234 14.36 -1.68 17.94
N THR A 235 14.11 -1.91 16.65
CA THR A 235 14.61 -3.09 15.93
C THR A 235 15.21 -2.78 14.57
N VAL A 236 14.49 -2.05 13.71
CA VAL A 236 14.85 -1.95 12.29
C VAL A 236 15.02 -0.53 11.78
N GLY A 237 14.70 0.48 12.59
CA GLY A 237 14.82 1.87 12.20
C GLY A 237 13.75 2.77 12.79
N ARG A 238 13.40 3.86 12.11
CA ARG A 238 12.48 4.89 12.60
C ARG A 238 11.37 5.14 11.59
N PHE A 239 10.15 5.38 12.06
CA PHE A 239 8.99 5.65 11.22
C PHE A 239 8.25 6.92 11.65
N ALA A 240 7.45 7.46 10.74
CA ALA A 240 6.47 8.51 11.01
C ALA A 240 5.17 8.21 10.26
N VAL A 241 4.02 8.46 10.90
CA VAL A 241 2.71 8.34 10.24
C VAL A 241 2.27 9.73 9.81
N ILE A 242 2.01 9.89 8.53
CA ILE A 242 1.79 11.18 7.87
C ILE A 242 0.49 11.12 7.10
N ALA A 243 -0.34 12.18 7.20
CA ALA A 243 -1.43 12.42 6.28
C ALA A 243 -1.05 13.52 5.29
N ASP A 244 -1.41 13.36 4.03
CA ASP A 244 -1.36 14.44 3.05
C ASP A 244 -2.43 15.52 3.36
N PRO A 245 -2.42 16.68 2.69
CA PRO A 245 -3.37 17.75 2.96
C PRO A 245 -4.85 17.39 2.73
N GLN A 246 -5.14 16.33 1.99
CA GLN A 246 -6.48 15.82 1.74
C GLN A 246 -6.89 14.73 2.75
N GLY A 247 -5.96 14.25 3.56
CA GLY A 247 -6.18 13.22 4.59
C GLY A 247 -5.77 11.80 4.19
N GLY A 248 -5.08 11.61 3.06
CA GLY A 248 -4.50 10.31 2.67
C GLY A 248 -3.34 9.92 3.59
N VAL A 249 -3.53 8.86 4.40
CA VAL A 249 -2.56 8.45 5.42
C VAL A 249 -1.60 7.41 4.87
N PHE A 250 -0.31 7.61 5.09
CA PHE A 250 0.77 6.66 4.79
C PHE A 250 1.82 6.69 5.89
N THR A 251 2.69 5.69 5.91
CA THR A 251 3.85 5.67 6.80
C THR A 251 5.12 5.95 6.00
N SER A 252 6.02 6.73 6.56
CA SER A 252 7.39 6.88 6.06
C SER A 252 8.35 6.14 6.98
N MET A 253 9.33 5.43 6.42
CA MET A 253 10.24 4.56 7.18
C MET A 253 11.69 4.78 6.77
N GLN A 254 12.55 5.06 7.74
CA GLN A 254 14.00 5.05 7.61
C GLN A 254 14.55 3.80 8.27
N PHE A 255 15.31 2.99 7.51
CA PHE A 255 15.94 1.78 8.03
C PHE A 255 17.37 2.05 8.52
N ASP A 256 17.76 1.38 9.60
CA ASP A 256 19.14 1.45 10.14
C ASP A 256 20.13 0.55 9.39
N GLY A 257 19.62 -0.37 8.58
CA GLY A 257 20.38 -1.35 7.82
C GLY A 257 19.91 -1.50 6.37
N PRO A 258 20.52 -2.44 5.64
CA PRO A 258 20.10 -2.71 4.26
C PRO A 258 18.68 -3.30 4.24
N VAL A 259 17.91 -2.89 3.25
CA VAL A 259 16.62 -3.50 2.92
C VAL A 259 16.80 -4.65 1.92
N ASP A 260 15.84 -5.54 1.87
CA ASP A 260 15.83 -6.62 0.87
C ASP A 260 15.91 -6.06 -0.55
N PRO A 261 16.62 -6.73 -1.48
CA PRO A 261 16.61 -6.33 -2.87
C PRO A 261 15.18 -6.37 -3.45
N PRO A 262 14.87 -5.54 -4.46
CA PRO A 262 13.58 -5.60 -5.14
C PRO A 262 13.25 -7.02 -5.63
N PRO A 263 11.99 -7.43 -5.71
CA PRO A 263 11.63 -8.73 -6.27
C PRO A 263 11.82 -8.75 -7.79
N GLY A 264 12.23 -9.88 -8.34
CA GLY A 264 12.20 -10.15 -9.78
C GLY A 264 12.91 -9.11 -10.68
N TYR A 265 14.04 -8.57 -10.23
CA TYR A 265 14.87 -7.65 -11.03
C TYR A 265 15.82 -8.40 -11.95
#